data_9f8907babb7341f48cee3b4fc02fa5c6
#
_entry.id   9f8907babb7341f48cee3b4fc02fa5c6
#
_cell.length_a   1.000
_cell.length_b   1.000
_cell.length_c   1.000
_cell.angle_alpha   90.00
_cell.angle_beta   90.00
_cell.angle_gamma   90.00
#
_symmetry.space_group_name_H-M   'P 1'
#
loop_
_entity.id
_entity.type
_entity.pdbx_description
1 polymer ?
#
loop_
_entity_poly.entity_id
_entity_poly.type
_entity_poly.pdbx_seq_one_letter_code
_entity_poly.pdbx_strand_id
1 'polypeptide(L)'
;MIKKLKFAFSIILLSPLLVGAQEIISLYSGDIPNAKKTVGTITSESFESGMCRNVSNPTLEVFLPEKEKATGTAVVICPGGGYSVIVYQGEGVSTAKEFAKNGVAAFVLKYRLPDDSRMNDKSIAPLQDAQQAIKLVRENVAKWGLDAHRIGIMGFSAGGHLASTEATHYQKSLIENLNNTSLRPDFQILVYPVISMQDKLTHSGSRSQLLGDNPSKGIVDLFSNELQVNEDTPPAYITHTADDNVVDVDNSIGYFEALRHHKVPVEMHIYPKGGHGFVFGRRGWMDPLFQWLVDAKLIADR
;
A
#
# COMPACT_ATOMS: atom_id res chain seq x y z
N MET A 1 -71.34 -27.20 -16.24
CA MET A 1 -70.06 -26.76 -16.84
C MET A 1 -69.26 -26.10 -15.75
N ILE A 2 -68.21 -26.80 -15.19
CA ILE A 2 -67.38 -26.31 -14.11
C ILE A 2 -66.04 -25.86 -14.73
N LYS A 3 -65.79 -24.54 -14.72
CA LYS A 3 -64.49 -23.98 -15.19
C LYS A 3 -63.41 -24.26 -14.16
N LYS A 4 -62.37 -25.05 -14.53
CA LYS A 4 -61.16 -25.27 -13.74
C LYS A 4 -60.23 -24.07 -13.86
N LEU A 5 -60.05 -23.37 -12.75
CA LEU A 5 -59.07 -22.26 -12.61
C LEU A 5 -57.68 -22.88 -12.38
N LYS A 6 -56.75 -22.68 -13.33
CA LYS A 6 -55.34 -23.08 -13.16
C LYS A 6 -54.59 -21.97 -12.43
N PHE A 7 -54.18 -22.22 -11.21
CA PHE A 7 -53.21 -21.37 -10.50
C PHE A 7 -51.81 -21.71 -10.97
N ALA A 8 -51.12 -20.76 -11.58
CA ALA A 8 -49.70 -20.86 -11.88
C ALA A 8 -48.92 -20.39 -10.65
N PHE A 9 -48.17 -21.28 -10.02
CA PHE A 9 -47.26 -20.95 -8.95
C PHE A 9 -45.94 -20.52 -9.58
N SER A 10 -45.62 -19.20 -9.54
CA SER A 10 -44.30 -18.69 -9.89
C SER A 10 -43.35 -18.89 -8.70
N ILE A 11 -42.41 -19.82 -8.84
CA ILE A 11 -41.31 -20.00 -7.89
C ILE A 11 -40.30 -18.90 -8.17
N ILE A 12 -40.25 -17.92 -7.28
CA ILE A 12 -39.16 -16.92 -7.27
C ILE A 12 -37.95 -17.62 -6.62
N LEU A 13 -36.98 -18.00 -7.45
CA LEU A 13 -35.67 -18.44 -7.00
C LEU A 13 -34.92 -17.22 -6.44
N LEU A 14 -34.96 -17.04 -5.12
CA LEU A 14 -34.02 -16.17 -4.44
C LEU A 14 -32.62 -16.82 -4.51
N SER A 15 -31.78 -16.34 -5.42
CA SER A 15 -30.35 -16.64 -5.37
C SER A 15 -29.79 -16.03 -4.08
N PRO A 16 -29.13 -16.80 -3.20
CA PRO A 16 -28.45 -16.20 -2.06
C PRO A 16 -27.35 -15.28 -2.61
N LEU A 17 -27.41 -14.00 -2.26
CA LEU A 17 -26.28 -13.09 -2.35
C LEU A 17 -25.20 -13.67 -1.43
N LEU A 18 -24.25 -14.40 -1.99
CA LEU A 18 -23.00 -14.75 -1.33
C LEU A 18 -22.29 -13.41 -1.11
N VAL A 19 -22.50 -12.80 0.05
CA VAL A 19 -21.60 -11.82 0.60
C VAL A 19 -20.30 -12.61 0.86
N GLY A 20 -19.39 -12.58 -0.10
CA GLY A 20 -18.10 -13.25 0.03
C GLY A 20 -17.42 -12.75 1.30
N ALA A 21 -17.08 -13.66 2.21
CA ALA A 21 -16.24 -13.34 3.35
C ALA A 21 -14.96 -12.70 2.80
N GLN A 22 -14.57 -11.54 3.34
CA GLN A 22 -13.37 -10.83 2.94
C GLN A 22 -12.15 -11.74 3.11
N GLU A 23 -11.39 -11.98 2.05
CA GLU A 23 -10.24 -12.88 2.07
C GLU A 23 -9.06 -12.18 2.75
N ILE A 24 -8.54 -12.76 3.82
CA ILE A 24 -7.27 -12.35 4.44
C ILE A 24 -6.26 -13.46 4.21
N ILE A 25 -5.13 -13.14 3.60
CA ILE A 25 -4.10 -14.07 3.20
C ILE A 25 -2.88 -13.85 4.08
N SER A 26 -2.32 -14.94 4.65
CA SER A 26 -0.99 -14.89 5.26
C SER A 26 0.04 -14.54 4.19
N LEU A 27 0.92 -13.58 4.48
CA LEU A 27 1.91 -13.12 3.50
C LEU A 27 2.98 -14.17 3.22
N TYR A 28 3.29 -15.02 4.21
CA TYR A 28 4.23 -16.13 4.11
C TYR A 28 3.54 -17.44 4.45
N SER A 29 3.84 -18.50 3.69
CA SER A 29 3.32 -19.86 3.93
C SER A 29 4.19 -20.68 4.88
N GLY A 30 5.37 -20.18 5.22
CA GLY A 30 6.36 -20.83 6.09
C GLY A 30 6.98 -19.82 7.06
N ASP A 31 8.26 -19.99 7.36
CA ASP A 31 9.00 -19.09 8.24
C ASP A 31 9.02 -17.68 7.68
N ILE A 32 8.75 -16.69 8.53
CA ILE A 32 8.83 -15.29 8.16
C ILE A 32 10.31 -14.88 8.10
N PRO A 33 10.80 -14.39 6.95
CA PRO A 33 12.22 -14.03 6.82
C PRO A 33 12.60 -12.94 7.84
N ASN A 34 13.87 -12.98 8.30
CA ASN A 34 14.40 -12.01 9.25
C ASN A 34 13.75 -12.02 10.65
N ALA A 35 12.76 -12.91 10.92
CA ALA A 35 12.19 -13.05 12.23
C ALA A 35 13.17 -13.74 13.20
N LYS A 36 13.29 -13.21 14.41
CA LYS A 36 14.01 -13.88 15.50
C LYS A 36 13.19 -15.02 16.07
N LYS A 37 13.85 -16.13 16.42
CA LYS A 37 13.26 -17.13 17.31
C LYS A 37 13.15 -16.51 18.70
N THR A 38 11.96 -16.09 19.06
CA THR A 38 11.75 -15.28 20.25
C THR A 38 11.79 -16.13 21.52
N VAL A 39 12.55 -15.64 22.51
CA VAL A 39 12.59 -16.21 23.87
C VAL A 39 12.06 -15.11 24.79
N GLY A 40 10.92 -15.35 25.44
CA GLY A 40 10.34 -14.42 26.41
C GLY A 40 8.89 -13.99 26.11
N THR A 41 8.33 -13.10 26.93
CA THR A 41 6.97 -12.56 26.78
C THR A 41 6.97 -11.51 25.67
N ILE A 42 6.24 -11.74 24.61
CA ILE A 42 6.04 -10.78 23.51
C ILE A 42 4.68 -10.09 23.70
N THR A 43 4.64 -8.77 23.52
CA THR A 43 3.37 -8.06 23.44
C THR A 43 2.57 -8.57 22.23
N SER A 44 1.36 -9.05 22.46
CA SER A 44 0.50 -9.57 21.38
C SER A 44 0.12 -8.46 20.40
N GLU A 45 -0.13 -8.85 19.15
CA GLU A 45 -0.77 -7.96 18.18
C GLU A 45 -2.15 -7.53 18.71
N SER A 46 -2.51 -6.28 18.45
CA SER A 46 -3.83 -5.76 18.78
C SER A 46 -4.42 -4.97 17.63
N PHE A 47 -5.75 -4.92 17.59
CA PHE A 47 -6.51 -4.06 16.70
C PHE A 47 -7.48 -3.25 17.54
N GLU A 48 -7.20 -1.95 17.66
CA GLU A 48 -7.97 -1.01 18.46
C GLU A 48 -8.19 0.30 17.72
N SER A 49 -9.41 0.81 17.76
CA SER A 49 -9.77 2.09 17.14
C SER A 49 -9.37 2.18 15.66
N GLY A 50 -9.43 1.05 14.93
CA GLY A 50 -9.08 0.99 13.51
C GLY A 50 -7.57 0.91 13.22
N MET A 51 -6.73 0.74 14.24
CA MET A 51 -5.28 0.65 14.11
C MET A 51 -4.76 -0.71 14.57
N CYS A 52 -3.78 -1.27 13.81
CA CYS A 52 -3.02 -2.44 14.22
C CYS A 52 -1.74 -2.02 14.95
N ARG A 53 -1.39 -2.74 16.01
CA ARG A 53 -0.18 -2.53 16.81
C ARG A 53 0.60 -3.83 16.98
N ASN A 54 1.89 -3.71 17.21
CA ASN A 54 2.79 -4.84 17.48
C ASN A 54 2.74 -5.93 16.40
N VAL A 55 2.53 -5.52 15.14
CA VAL A 55 2.37 -6.44 14.02
C VAL A 55 3.66 -7.22 13.80
N SER A 56 3.56 -8.54 13.91
CA SER A 56 4.64 -9.50 13.67
C SER A 56 4.27 -10.56 12.63
N ASN A 57 2.95 -10.73 12.39
CA ASN A 57 2.42 -11.64 11.38
C ASN A 57 1.78 -10.84 10.23
N PRO A 58 2.52 -10.63 9.13
CA PRO A 58 2.03 -9.82 8.03
C PRO A 58 0.98 -10.55 7.21
N THR A 59 -0.05 -9.80 6.77
CA THR A 59 -1.16 -10.32 5.96
C THR A 59 -1.55 -9.36 4.86
N LEU A 60 -2.21 -9.90 3.82
CA LEU A 60 -2.92 -9.14 2.80
C LEU A 60 -4.42 -9.34 2.94
N GLU A 61 -5.19 -8.28 3.05
CA GLU A 61 -6.64 -8.30 2.96
C GLU A 61 -7.07 -7.89 1.55
N VAL A 62 -7.92 -8.73 0.91
CA VAL A 62 -8.23 -8.65 -0.52
C VAL A 62 -9.55 -7.95 -0.74
N PHE A 63 -9.58 -6.94 -1.59
CA PHE A 63 -10.76 -6.19 -2.01
C PHE A 63 -10.88 -6.25 -3.54
N LEU A 64 -11.77 -7.08 -4.05
CA LEU A 64 -11.99 -7.21 -5.48
C LEU A 64 -13.15 -6.32 -5.93
N PRO A 65 -13.05 -5.74 -7.14
CA PRO A 65 -14.18 -5.05 -7.76
C PRO A 65 -15.28 -6.04 -8.17
N GLU A 66 -16.48 -5.53 -8.41
CA GLU A 66 -17.51 -6.26 -9.15
C GLU A 66 -16.93 -6.71 -10.50
N LYS A 67 -17.22 -7.94 -10.90
CA LYS A 67 -16.63 -8.57 -12.09
C LYS A 67 -16.80 -7.72 -13.36
N GLU A 68 -17.97 -7.11 -13.50
CA GLU A 68 -18.34 -6.28 -14.65
C GLU A 68 -17.61 -4.95 -14.71
N LYS A 69 -17.03 -4.52 -13.58
CA LYS A 69 -16.26 -3.27 -13.45
C LYS A 69 -14.75 -3.51 -13.44
N ALA A 70 -14.32 -4.76 -13.30
CA ALA A 70 -12.91 -5.10 -13.13
C ALA A 70 -12.06 -4.62 -14.33
N THR A 71 -11.02 -3.83 -14.04
CA THR A 71 -10.10 -3.27 -15.04
C THR A 71 -8.86 -4.15 -15.28
N GLY A 72 -8.63 -5.13 -14.41
CA GLY A 72 -7.39 -5.90 -14.35
C GLY A 72 -6.26 -5.22 -13.59
N THR A 73 -6.44 -3.95 -13.21
CA THR A 73 -5.44 -3.21 -12.43
C THR A 73 -5.56 -3.54 -10.94
N ALA A 74 -4.42 -3.58 -10.27
CA ALA A 74 -4.32 -3.86 -8.84
C ALA A 74 -3.43 -2.85 -8.11
N VAL A 75 -3.68 -2.64 -6.81
CA VAL A 75 -2.84 -1.81 -5.95
C VAL A 75 -2.63 -2.48 -4.59
N VAL A 76 -1.38 -2.57 -4.15
CA VAL A 76 -1.01 -2.93 -2.77
C VAL A 76 -0.97 -1.65 -1.95
N ILE A 77 -1.74 -1.59 -0.86
CA ILE A 77 -1.89 -0.41 -0.02
C ILE A 77 -1.11 -0.60 1.28
N CYS A 78 -0.19 0.31 1.56
CA CYS A 78 0.62 0.40 2.77
C CYS A 78 0.10 1.57 3.63
N PRO A 79 -0.75 1.33 4.64
CA PRO A 79 -1.22 2.41 5.51
C PRO A 79 -0.09 3.03 6.32
N GLY A 80 -0.28 4.28 6.77
CA GLY A 80 0.68 4.99 7.61
C GLY A 80 0.61 4.61 9.09
N GLY A 81 1.19 5.46 9.93
CA GLY A 81 1.24 5.32 11.38
C GLY A 81 2.64 5.37 11.97
N GLY A 82 3.58 6.06 11.29
CA GLY A 82 4.92 6.35 11.83
C GLY A 82 5.79 5.10 12.06
N TYR A 83 5.50 3.98 11.44
CA TYR A 83 6.08 2.67 11.73
C TYR A 83 5.85 2.16 13.17
N SER A 84 5.05 2.86 13.97
CA SER A 84 4.69 2.46 15.35
C SER A 84 3.31 1.81 15.45
N VAL A 85 2.45 2.13 14.50
CA VAL A 85 1.11 1.53 14.30
C VAL A 85 0.81 1.45 12.80
N ILE A 86 -0.27 0.77 12.44
CA ILE A 86 -0.84 0.81 11.09
C ILE A 86 -2.24 1.40 11.17
N VAL A 87 -2.52 2.50 10.46
CA VAL A 87 -3.84 3.14 10.35
C VAL A 87 -4.73 2.32 9.41
N TYR A 88 -4.99 1.08 9.84
CA TYR A 88 -5.50 0.00 8.99
C TYR A 88 -6.88 0.27 8.41
N GLN A 89 -7.83 0.71 9.28
CA GLN A 89 -9.21 0.93 8.86
C GLN A 89 -9.34 2.18 7.98
N GLY A 90 -8.72 3.28 8.37
CA GLY A 90 -8.89 4.58 7.71
C GLY A 90 -8.16 4.67 6.39
N GLU A 91 -6.86 4.42 6.39
CA GLU A 91 -6.00 4.55 5.21
C GLU A 91 -5.97 3.25 4.37
N GLY A 92 -6.14 2.09 5.01
CA GLY A 92 -6.16 0.79 4.34
C GLY A 92 -7.55 0.44 3.79
N VAL A 93 -8.43 -0.07 4.67
CA VAL A 93 -9.71 -0.66 4.29
C VAL A 93 -10.64 0.33 3.57
N SER A 94 -10.73 1.58 4.06
CA SER A 94 -11.60 2.59 3.43
C SER A 94 -11.13 2.93 2.02
N THR A 95 -9.82 3.08 1.82
CA THR A 95 -9.21 3.34 0.50
C THR A 95 -9.38 2.15 -0.43
N ALA A 96 -9.16 0.92 0.07
CA ALA A 96 -9.32 -0.30 -0.73
C ALA A 96 -10.75 -0.48 -1.25
N LYS A 97 -11.76 -0.15 -0.43
CA LYS A 97 -13.17 -0.17 -0.84
C LYS A 97 -13.45 0.84 -1.97
N GLU A 98 -12.85 2.02 -1.90
CA GLU A 98 -13.03 3.03 -2.96
C GLU A 98 -12.35 2.60 -4.27
N PHE A 99 -11.16 1.98 -4.22
CA PHE A 99 -10.53 1.37 -5.39
C PHE A 99 -11.39 0.26 -5.99
N ALA A 100 -11.88 -0.68 -5.17
CA ALA A 100 -12.73 -1.78 -5.65
C ALA A 100 -14.02 -1.27 -6.30
N LYS A 101 -14.67 -0.26 -5.73
CA LYS A 101 -15.84 0.42 -6.31
C LYS A 101 -15.52 1.01 -7.69
N ASN A 102 -14.29 1.47 -7.90
CA ASN A 102 -13.79 2.03 -9.15
C ASN A 102 -13.09 1.00 -10.06
N GLY A 103 -13.30 -0.30 -9.84
CA GLY A 103 -12.84 -1.36 -10.72
C GLY A 103 -11.38 -1.78 -10.57
N VAL A 104 -10.69 -1.27 -9.58
CA VAL A 104 -9.30 -1.62 -9.27
C VAL A 104 -9.28 -2.58 -8.08
N ALA A 105 -8.64 -3.73 -8.23
CA ALA A 105 -8.42 -4.63 -7.10
C ALA A 105 -7.44 -3.99 -6.10
N ALA A 106 -7.73 -4.09 -4.82
CA ALA A 106 -6.89 -3.52 -3.79
C ALA A 106 -6.53 -4.56 -2.73
N PHE A 107 -5.30 -4.49 -2.25
CA PHE A 107 -4.70 -5.41 -1.30
C PHE A 107 -4.12 -4.61 -0.14
N VAL A 108 -4.77 -4.64 1.02
CA VAL A 108 -4.29 -3.91 2.20
C VAL A 108 -3.21 -4.73 2.89
N LEU A 109 -2.00 -4.20 2.89
CA LEU A 109 -0.85 -4.82 3.54
C LEU A 109 -0.80 -4.44 5.03
N LYS A 110 -1.01 -5.43 5.89
CA LYS A 110 -0.65 -5.35 7.30
C LYS A 110 0.81 -5.78 7.44
N TYR A 111 1.73 -4.86 7.22
CA TYR A 111 3.18 -5.13 7.27
C TYR A 111 3.70 -5.19 8.71
N ARG A 112 4.82 -5.90 8.92
CA ARG A 112 5.49 -5.94 10.23
C ARG A 112 5.97 -4.57 10.65
N LEU A 113 5.69 -4.23 11.90
CA LEU A 113 6.23 -3.02 12.51
C LEU A 113 7.65 -3.26 13.00
N PRO A 114 8.59 -2.34 12.75
CA PRO A 114 10.00 -2.48 13.14
C PRO A 114 10.17 -2.72 14.64
N ASP A 115 10.79 -3.84 15.02
CA ASP A 115 11.01 -4.22 16.42
C ASP A 115 12.31 -5.04 16.55
N ASP A 116 13.31 -4.46 17.21
CA ASP A 116 14.61 -5.11 17.44
C ASP A 116 14.51 -6.38 18.30
N SER A 117 13.45 -6.54 19.08
CA SER A 117 13.23 -7.76 19.88
C SER A 117 12.75 -8.96 19.03
N ARG A 118 12.16 -8.69 17.88
CA ARG A 118 11.50 -9.67 17.00
C ARG A 118 12.21 -9.92 15.68
N MET A 119 13.10 -9.02 15.26
CA MET A 119 13.72 -9.02 13.93
C MET A 119 15.25 -8.96 14.07
N ASN A 120 15.97 -9.64 13.17
CA ASN A 120 17.42 -9.55 13.12
C ASN A 120 17.85 -8.18 12.60
N ASP A 121 17.14 -7.64 11.63
CA ASP A 121 17.26 -6.28 11.11
C ASP A 121 15.87 -5.70 10.92
N LYS A 122 15.46 -4.80 11.81
CA LYS A 122 14.12 -4.19 11.76
C LYS A 122 13.93 -3.25 10.57
N SER A 123 15.02 -2.67 10.05
CA SER A 123 14.96 -1.66 8.99
C SER A 123 14.46 -2.23 7.66
N ILE A 124 14.71 -3.52 7.39
CA ILE A 124 14.33 -4.16 6.13
C ILE A 124 13.02 -4.94 6.22
N ALA A 125 12.50 -5.22 7.42
CA ALA A 125 11.35 -6.11 7.58
C ALA A 125 10.06 -5.59 6.89
N PRO A 126 9.70 -4.28 6.99
CA PRO A 126 8.57 -3.75 6.23
C PRO A 126 8.77 -3.88 4.71
N LEU A 127 10.00 -3.64 4.21
CA LEU A 127 10.32 -3.76 2.79
C LEU A 127 10.22 -5.21 2.31
N GLN A 128 10.67 -6.19 3.10
CA GLN A 128 10.46 -7.61 2.79
C GLN A 128 8.98 -7.93 2.62
N ASP A 129 8.12 -7.37 3.47
CA ASP A 129 6.68 -7.60 3.40
C ASP A 129 6.06 -6.92 2.17
N ALA A 130 6.53 -5.73 1.78
CA ALA A 130 6.09 -5.07 0.55
C ALA A 130 6.52 -5.85 -0.69
N GLN A 131 7.76 -6.32 -0.76
CA GLN A 131 8.26 -7.20 -1.82
C GLN A 131 7.44 -8.48 -1.95
N GLN A 132 7.17 -9.12 -0.82
CA GLN A 132 6.37 -10.34 -0.79
C GLN A 132 4.93 -10.10 -1.23
N ALA A 133 4.35 -8.95 -0.88
CA ALA A 133 3.01 -8.56 -1.31
C ALA A 133 2.93 -8.39 -2.83
N ILE A 134 3.83 -7.61 -3.43
CA ILE A 134 3.90 -7.44 -4.88
C ILE A 134 4.10 -8.80 -5.58
N LYS A 135 5.05 -9.62 -5.09
CA LYS A 135 5.30 -10.98 -5.61
C LYS A 135 4.03 -11.82 -5.56
N LEU A 136 3.36 -11.89 -4.40
CA LEU A 136 2.18 -12.72 -4.20
C LEU A 136 1.04 -12.28 -5.13
N VAL A 137 0.78 -10.98 -5.26
CA VAL A 137 -0.26 -10.46 -6.17
C VAL A 137 0.10 -10.81 -7.61
N ARG A 138 1.35 -10.62 -8.05
CA ARG A 138 1.80 -10.89 -9.41
C ARG A 138 1.78 -12.37 -9.77
N GLU A 139 2.09 -13.25 -8.85
CA GLU A 139 2.04 -14.71 -9.07
C GLU A 139 0.60 -15.26 -9.08
N ASN A 140 -0.38 -14.52 -8.56
CA ASN A 140 -1.78 -14.95 -8.46
C ASN A 140 -2.74 -14.16 -9.36
N VAL A 141 -2.26 -13.49 -10.40
CA VAL A 141 -3.10 -12.68 -11.30
C VAL A 141 -4.26 -13.46 -11.92
N ALA A 142 -4.05 -14.73 -12.26
CA ALA A 142 -5.11 -15.59 -12.80
C ALA A 142 -6.25 -15.84 -11.80
N LYS A 143 -5.92 -15.95 -10.50
CA LYS A 143 -6.91 -16.14 -9.42
C LYS A 143 -7.85 -14.95 -9.29
N TRP A 144 -7.36 -13.74 -9.49
CA TRP A 144 -8.09 -12.50 -9.26
C TRP A 144 -8.46 -11.74 -10.54
N GLY A 145 -8.16 -12.31 -11.73
CA GLY A 145 -8.47 -11.68 -13.01
C GLY A 145 -7.67 -10.38 -13.26
N LEU A 146 -6.40 -10.37 -12.86
CA LEU A 146 -5.52 -9.20 -12.95
C LEU A 146 -4.58 -9.27 -14.15
N ASP A 147 -4.04 -8.10 -14.52
CA ASP A 147 -2.94 -7.96 -15.47
C ASP A 147 -1.60 -7.87 -14.68
N ALA A 148 -0.67 -8.76 -14.97
CA ALA A 148 0.64 -8.80 -14.31
C ALA A 148 1.50 -7.54 -14.51
N HIS A 149 1.13 -6.69 -15.49
CA HIS A 149 1.81 -5.44 -15.83
C HIS A 149 1.06 -4.19 -15.34
N ARG A 150 0.06 -4.37 -14.45
CA ARG A 150 -0.74 -3.27 -13.88
C ARG A 150 -0.91 -3.42 -12.37
N ILE A 151 0.18 -3.73 -11.67
CA ILE A 151 0.21 -3.91 -10.21
C ILE A 151 1.01 -2.78 -9.60
N GLY A 152 0.32 -1.85 -8.96
CA GLY A 152 0.95 -0.71 -8.28
C GLY A 152 1.10 -0.90 -6.78
N ILE A 153 1.79 0.06 -6.19
CA ILE A 153 1.90 0.21 -4.74
C ILE A 153 1.42 1.60 -4.32
N MET A 154 0.72 1.66 -3.20
CA MET A 154 0.24 2.91 -2.62
C MET A 154 0.65 2.99 -1.16
N GLY A 155 1.00 4.19 -0.69
CA GLY A 155 1.29 4.37 0.71
C GLY A 155 0.96 5.75 1.25
N PHE A 156 0.64 5.78 2.55
CA PHE A 156 0.30 6.97 3.32
C PHE A 156 1.37 7.25 4.36
N SER A 157 1.83 8.48 4.51
CA SER A 157 2.76 8.87 5.58
C SER A 157 4.00 7.94 5.64
N ALA A 158 4.25 7.26 6.75
CA ALA A 158 5.29 6.23 6.86
C ALA A 158 5.06 5.03 5.91
N GLY A 159 3.80 4.67 5.60
CA GLY A 159 3.46 3.72 4.55
C GLY A 159 3.82 4.25 3.15
N GLY A 160 3.80 5.57 2.96
CA GLY A 160 4.33 6.25 1.76
C GLY A 160 5.83 6.10 1.64
N HIS A 161 6.55 6.15 2.77
CA HIS A 161 7.97 5.80 2.79
C HIS A 161 8.19 4.35 2.38
N LEU A 162 7.42 3.41 2.93
CA LEU A 162 7.51 2.00 2.55
C LEU A 162 7.22 1.78 1.06
N ALA A 163 6.18 2.42 0.52
CA ALA A 163 5.81 2.31 -0.89
C ALA A 163 6.90 2.89 -1.81
N SER A 164 7.46 4.05 -1.49
CA SER A 164 8.57 4.64 -2.25
C SER A 164 9.88 3.87 -2.08
N THR A 165 10.12 3.23 -0.92
CA THR A 165 11.26 2.33 -0.72
C THR A 165 11.13 1.10 -1.62
N GLU A 166 9.96 0.47 -1.70
CA GLU A 166 9.74 -0.63 -2.64
C GLU A 166 9.94 -0.20 -4.09
N ALA A 167 9.42 0.97 -4.45
CA ALA A 167 9.54 1.53 -5.80
C ALA A 167 10.99 1.88 -6.22
N THR A 168 11.91 2.03 -5.26
CA THR A 168 13.32 2.38 -5.53
C THR A 168 14.30 1.26 -5.23
N HIS A 169 13.91 0.24 -4.44
CA HIS A 169 14.80 -0.84 -3.98
C HIS A 169 14.42 -2.24 -4.51
N TYR A 170 13.42 -2.35 -5.38
CA TYR A 170 12.90 -3.62 -5.91
C TYR A 170 13.96 -4.48 -6.61
N GLN A 171 15.04 -3.91 -7.12
CA GLN A 171 16.10 -4.63 -7.84
C GLN A 171 16.83 -5.65 -6.97
N LYS A 172 16.90 -5.40 -5.66
CA LYS A 172 17.49 -6.33 -4.70
C LYS A 172 16.37 -7.09 -3.97
N SER A 173 16.23 -8.36 -4.28
CA SER A 173 15.30 -9.22 -3.54
C SER A 173 15.81 -9.44 -2.11
N LEU A 174 14.99 -9.12 -1.14
CA LEU A 174 15.21 -9.38 0.30
C LEU A 174 14.38 -10.58 0.79
N ILE A 175 13.68 -11.24 -0.11
CA ILE A 175 12.81 -12.40 0.12
C ILE A 175 13.24 -13.54 -0.81
N GLU A 176 12.74 -14.75 -0.55
CA GLU A 176 12.89 -15.86 -1.48
C GLU A 176 12.09 -15.60 -2.76
N ASN A 177 12.76 -15.63 -3.91
CA ASN A 177 12.17 -15.33 -5.20
C ASN A 177 12.71 -16.29 -6.29
N LEU A 178 12.44 -17.58 -6.11
CA LEU A 178 12.95 -18.66 -6.98
C LEU A 178 12.46 -18.54 -8.44
N ASN A 179 11.28 -17.97 -8.64
CA ASN A 179 10.70 -17.78 -9.97
C ASN A 179 11.20 -16.51 -10.68
N ASN A 180 12.08 -15.72 -10.05
CA ASN A 180 12.50 -14.40 -10.54
C ASN A 180 11.31 -13.49 -10.90
N THR A 181 10.22 -13.57 -10.12
CA THR A 181 9.06 -12.71 -10.28
C THR A 181 9.48 -11.26 -10.10
N SER A 182 9.07 -10.37 -11.01
CA SER A 182 9.38 -8.95 -10.86
C SER A 182 8.79 -8.39 -9.57
N LEU A 183 9.64 -7.81 -8.73
CA LEU A 183 9.23 -7.12 -7.50
C LEU A 183 8.93 -5.65 -7.77
N ARG A 184 9.28 -5.12 -8.95
CA ARG A 184 9.03 -3.74 -9.32
C ARG A 184 7.53 -3.47 -9.42
N PRO A 185 6.97 -2.51 -8.67
CA PRO A 185 5.62 -2.02 -8.92
C PRO A 185 5.52 -1.40 -10.31
N ASP A 186 4.37 -1.51 -10.98
CA ASP A 186 4.18 -0.91 -12.31
C ASP A 186 3.87 0.59 -12.21
N PHE A 187 3.38 1.05 -11.05
CA PHE A 187 3.16 2.45 -10.68
C PHE A 187 3.17 2.62 -9.16
N GLN A 188 3.33 3.86 -8.69
CA GLN A 188 3.28 4.19 -7.27
C GLN A 188 2.35 5.38 -6.99
N ILE A 189 1.65 5.33 -5.83
CA ILE A 189 0.74 6.36 -5.35
C ILE A 189 1.17 6.75 -3.94
N LEU A 190 1.52 8.02 -3.74
CA LEU A 190 2.09 8.50 -2.49
C LEU A 190 1.22 9.63 -1.91
N VAL A 191 0.72 9.41 -0.70
CA VAL A 191 -0.21 10.32 -0.02
C VAL A 191 0.46 10.86 1.24
N TYR A 192 0.74 12.16 1.28
CA TYR A 192 1.54 12.85 2.33
C TYR A 192 2.72 12.00 2.81
N PRO A 193 3.55 11.49 1.87
CA PRO A 193 4.54 10.49 2.20
C PRO A 193 5.70 11.06 3.03
N VAL A 194 6.19 10.29 3.97
CA VAL A 194 7.58 10.41 4.39
C VAL A 194 8.43 9.89 3.22
N ILE A 195 9.49 10.60 2.87
CA ILE A 195 10.42 10.24 1.78
C ILE A 195 11.86 10.24 2.27
N SER A 196 12.26 11.35 2.86
CA SER A 196 13.63 11.57 3.30
C SER A 196 13.86 11.10 4.74
N MET A 197 15.00 10.47 4.97
CA MET A 197 15.52 10.18 6.30
C MET A 197 16.63 11.16 6.71
N GLN A 198 16.92 12.20 5.88
CA GLN A 198 17.92 13.21 6.17
C GLN A 198 17.47 14.12 7.34
N ASP A 199 18.41 14.55 8.19
CA ASP A 199 18.11 15.29 9.43
C ASP A 199 17.21 16.52 9.26
N LYS A 200 17.32 17.20 8.12
CA LYS A 200 16.59 18.45 7.86
C LYS A 200 15.13 18.25 7.45
N LEU A 201 14.77 17.06 6.98
CA LEU A 201 13.48 16.83 6.32
C LEU A 201 12.72 15.63 6.87
N THR A 202 13.39 14.76 7.60
CA THR A 202 12.81 13.51 8.08
C THR A 202 11.64 13.74 9.06
N HIS A 203 10.62 12.88 8.99
CA HIS A 203 9.72 12.67 10.12
C HIS A 203 10.45 11.86 11.19
N SER A 204 10.89 12.51 12.26
CA SER A 204 11.77 11.94 13.29
C SER A 204 11.23 10.64 13.90
N GLY A 205 9.92 10.56 14.15
CA GLY A 205 9.27 9.37 14.68
C GLY A 205 9.40 8.17 13.74
N SER A 206 9.15 8.35 12.43
CA SER A 206 9.30 7.27 11.45
C SER A 206 10.74 6.81 11.31
N ARG A 207 11.69 7.75 11.31
CA ARG A 207 13.12 7.42 11.23
C ARG A 207 13.59 6.63 12.45
N SER A 208 13.26 7.08 13.66
CA SER A 208 13.67 6.41 14.90
C SER A 208 13.07 4.99 14.98
N GLN A 209 11.80 4.82 14.62
CA GLN A 209 11.17 3.49 14.59
C GLN A 209 11.86 2.56 13.59
N LEU A 210 12.09 3.01 12.35
CA LEU A 210 12.64 2.17 11.30
C LEU A 210 14.13 1.94 11.47
N LEU A 211 14.93 3.01 11.67
CA LEU A 211 16.38 3.00 11.63
C LEU A 211 17.07 3.03 13.00
N GLY A 212 16.30 3.31 14.07
CA GLY A 212 16.84 3.55 15.41
C GLY A 212 17.26 5.01 15.61
N ASP A 213 17.73 5.33 16.83
CA ASP A 213 17.97 6.71 17.25
C ASP A 213 19.25 7.31 16.65
N ASN A 214 20.25 6.47 16.34
CA ASN A 214 21.56 6.91 15.83
C ASN A 214 21.97 6.12 14.58
N PRO A 215 21.19 6.19 13.49
CA PRO A 215 21.54 5.47 12.27
C PRO A 215 22.81 6.06 11.62
N SER A 216 23.64 5.22 11.01
CA SER A 216 24.79 5.69 10.24
C SER A 216 24.35 6.50 9.02
N LYS A 217 25.20 7.43 8.56
CA LYS A 217 24.90 8.23 7.37
C LYS A 217 24.55 7.35 6.16
N GLY A 218 25.26 6.23 5.96
CA GLY A 218 24.99 5.31 4.85
C GLY A 218 23.58 4.70 4.89
N ILE A 219 23.07 4.37 6.08
CA ILE A 219 21.69 3.86 6.24
C ILE A 219 20.69 4.99 6.04
N VAL A 220 20.97 6.19 6.55
CA VAL A 220 20.12 7.37 6.30
C VAL A 220 20.02 7.67 4.82
N ASP A 221 21.15 7.68 4.11
CA ASP A 221 21.18 7.91 2.66
C ASP A 221 20.45 6.79 1.90
N LEU A 222 20.63 5.53 2.31
CA LEU A 222 19.97 4.38 1.67
C LEU A 222 18.44 4.45 1.77
N PHE A 223 17.90 4.87 2.91
CA PHE A 223 16.47 4.99 3.15
C PHE A 223 15.90 6.40 2.87
N SER A 224 16.70 7.31 2.32
CA SER A 224 16.25 8.58 1.74
C SER A 224 15.89 8.35 0.28
N ASN A 225 14.60 8.10 0.01
CA ASN A 225 14.15 7.58 -1.28
C ASN A 225 14.33 8.57 -2.43
N GLU A 226 14.38 9.87 -2.17
CA GLU A 226 14.74 10.90 -3.16
C GLU A 226 16.16 10.72 -3.72
N LEU A 227 17.06 10.09 -2.95
CA LEU A 227 18.42 9.79 -3.37
C LEU A 227 18.55 8.46 -4.13
N GLN A 228 17.51 7.65 -4.15
CA GLN A 228 17.50 6.31 -4.75
C GLN A 228 16.75 6.24 -6.08
N VAL A 229 16.13 7.35 -6.50
CA VAL A 229 15.44 7.44 -7.79
C VAL A 229 16.42 7.24 -8.94
N ASN A 230 15.99 6.46 -9.93
CA ASN A 230 16.70 6.24 -11.18
C ASN A 230 15.70 6.17 -12.34
N GLU A 231 16.15 6.00 -13.59
CA GLU A 231 15.32 5.95 -14.79
C GLU A 231 14.32 4.78 -14.82
N ASP A 232 14.58 3.71 -14.07
CA ASP A 232 13.72 2.53 -13.97
C ASP A 232 12.70 2.64 -12.81
N THR A 233 12.73 3.71 -12.01
CA THR A 233 11.72 3.96 -10.96
C THR A 233 10.33 4.07 -11.58
N PRO A 234 9.28 3.41 -11.03
CA PRO A 234 7.95 3.43 -11.63
C PRO A 234 7.30 4.81 -11.62
N PRO A 235 6.41 5.10 -12.60
CA PRO A 235 5.61 6.32 -12.63
C PRO A 235 4.89 6.59 -11.31
N ALA A 236 4.75 7.86 -10.92
CA ALA A 236 4.24 8.23 -9.62
C ALA A 236 3.07 9.23 -9.68
N TYR A 237 2.10 9.04 -8.80
CA TYR A 237 1.13 10.05 -8.38
C TYR A 237 1.43 10.44 -6.94
N ILE A 238 1.51 11.74 -6.65
CA ILE A 238 1.83 12.28 -5.33
C ILE A 238 0.74 13.29 -4.92
N THR A 239 0.27 13.20 -3.67
CA THR A 239 -0.65 14.22 -3.16
C THR A 239 -0.31 14.58 -1.71
N HIS A 240 -0.39 15.87 -1.38
CA HIS A 240 -0.01 16.42 -0.08
C HIS A 240 -0.80 17.69 0.24
N THR A 241 -0.65 18.22 1.44
CA THR A 241 -1.11 19.58 1.80
C THR A 241 0.06 20.47 2.18
N ALA A 242 0.00 21.75 1.79
CA ALA A 242 1.08 22.71 2.05
C ALA A 242 1.18 23.11 3.54
N ASP A 243 0.15 22.85 4.33
CA ASP A 243 0.07 23.16 5.76
C ASP A 243 0.28 21.92 6.65
N ASP A 244 0.83 20.83 6.10
CA ASP A 244 1.16 19.63 6.88
C ASP A 244 2.30 19.94 7.86
N ASN A 245 2.00 19.83 9.16
CA ASN A 245 2.95 20.11 10.24
C ASN A 245 3.52 18.84 10.89
N VAL A 246 3.23 17.66 10.32
CA VAL A 246 3.75 16.36 10.78
C VAL A 246 4.80 15.85 9.81
N VAL A 247 4.48 15.81 8.52
CA VAL A 247 5.40 15.48 7.44
C VAL A 247 5.48 16.68 6.50
N ASP A 248 6.62 17.35 6.50
CA ASP A 248 6.84 18.53 5.67
C ASP A 248 6.60 18.20 4.19
N VAL A 249 5.85 19.07 3.50
CA VAL A 249 5.52 18.92 2.07
C VAL A 249 6.75 18.82 1.18
N ASP A 250 7.89 19.33 1.63
CA ASP A 250 9.17 19.23 0.92
C ASP A 250 9.64 17.78 0.73
N ASN A 251 9.13 16.81 1.51
CA ASN A 251 9.30 15.38 1.20
C ASN A 251 8.72 15.04 -0.19
N SER A 252 7.49 15.46 -0.45
CA SER A 252 6.83 15.25 -1.75
C SER A 252 7.49 16.03 -2.87
N ILE A 253 7.86 17.29 -2.61
CA ILE A 253 8.52 18.16 -3.59
C ILE A 253 9.88 17.60 -3.98
N GLY A 254 10.72 17.20 -3.03
CA GLY A 254 12.03 16.64 -3.30
C GLY A 254 11.96 15.32 -4.09
N TYR A 255 10.98 14.46 -3.77
CA TYR A 255 10.77 13.22 -4.52
C TYR A 255 10.26 13.49 -5.95
N PHE A 256 9.32 14.42 -6.12
CA PHE A 256 8.85 14.87 -7.42
C PHE A 256 10.02 15.40 -8.28
N GLU A 257 10.90 16.22 -7.72
CA GLU A 257 12.07 16.75 -8.43
C GLU A 257 13.03 15.64 -8.84
N ALA A 258 13.31 14.66 -7.94
CA ALA A 258 14.15 13.52 -8.24
C ALA A 258 13.58 12.69 -9.40
N LEU A 259 12.29 12.35 -9.36
CA LEU A 259 11.61 11.63 -10.44
C LEU A 259 11.71 12.38 -11.78
N ARG A 260 11.39 13.68 -11.78
CA ARG A 260 11.45 14.51 -12.97
C ARG A 260 12.85 14.60 -13.56
N HIS A 261 13.89 14.71 -12.71
CA HIS A 261 15.28 14.75 -13.15
C HIS A 261 15.72 13.45 -13.84
N HIS A 262 15.19 12.31 -13.37
CA HIS A 262 15.40 10.99 -14.00
C HIS A 262 14.41 10.67 -15.12
N LYS A 263 13.58 11.66 -15.55
CA LYS A 263 12.57 11.51 -16.62
C LYS A 263 11.50 10.46 -16.33
N VAL A 264 11.27 10.14 -15.08
CA VAL A 264 10.18 9.29 -14.63
C VAL A 264 8.89 10.10 -14.67
N PRO A 265 7.81 9.61 -15.32
CA PRO A 265 6.52 10.30 -15.33
C PRO A 265 6.00 10.49 -13.90
N VAL A 266 5.64 11.73 -13.56
CA VAL A 266 5.15 12.05 -12.22
C VAL A 266 4.09 13.15 -12.29
N GLU A 267 3.00 12.97 -11.55
CA GLU A 267 1.96 13.97 -11.32
C GLU A 267 1.88 14.26 -9.82
N MET A 268 1.78 15.54 -9.45
CA MET A 268 1.72 15.95 -8.05
C MET A 268 0.61 16.98 -7.81
N HIS A 269 -0.21 16.74 -6.77
CA HIS A 269 -1.27 17.63 -6.31
C HIS A 269 -0.99 18.13 -4.91
N ILE A 270 -0.78 19.43 -4.74
CA ILE A 270 -0.62 20.07 -3.44
C ILE A 270 -1.86 20.90 -3.13
N TYR A 271 -2.55 20.56 -2.06
CA TYR A 271 -3.66 21.35 -1.54
C TYR A 271 -3.16 22.40 -0.56
N PRO A 272 -3.73 23.61 -0.56
CA PRO A 272 -3.23 24.69 0.31
C PRO A 272 -3.46 24.42 1.79
N LYS A 273 -4.48 23.64 2.16
CA LYS A 273 -4.88 23.34 3.54
C LYS A 273 -5.45 21.96 3.69
N GLY A 274 -5.31 21.40 4.91
CA GLY A 274 -5.84 20.10 5.30
C GLY A 274 -5.03 19.42 6.40
N GLY A 275 -3.77 19.80 6.57
CA GLY A 275 -2.83 19.19 7.51
C GLY A 275 -2.52 17.73 7.19
N HIS A 276 -1.84 17.04 8.11
CA HIS A 276 -1.59 15.59 7.99
C HIS A 276 -2.90 14.81 8.12
N GLY A 277 -3.11 13.82 7.27
CA GLY A 277 -4.37 13.05 7.27
C GLY A 277 -5.56 13.77 6.62
N PHE A 278 -5.30 14.75 5.73
CA PHE A 278 -6.35 15.52 5.03
C PHE A 278 -7.40 14.63 4.33
N VAL A 279 -7.04 13.40 4.00
CA VAL A 279 -7.90 12.41 3.34
C VAL A 279 -9.15 12.06 4.17
N PHE A 280 -9.10 12.20 5.49
CA PHE A 280 -10.23 11.92 6.38
C PHE A 280 -11.30 13.02 6.36
N GLY A 281 -10.93 14.24 5.97
CA GLY A 281 -11.83 15.40 5.94
C GLY A 281 -12.18 15.88 4.53
N ARG A 282 -11.38 15.55 3.52
CA ARG A 282 -11.53 16.07 2.16
C ARG A 282 -12.29 15.09 1.28
N ARG A 283 -13.53 15.42 0.94
CA ARG A 283 -14.30 14.68 -0.06
C ARG A 283 -13.67 14.79 -1.45
N GLY A 284 -13.72 13.72 -2.24
CA GLY A 284 -13.21 13.72 -3.61
C GLY A 284 -11.69 13.85 -3.74
N TRP A 285 -10.94 13.59 -2.68
CA TRP A 285 -9.47 13.65 -2.74
C TRP A 285 -8.86 12.61 -3.69
N MET A 286 -9.60 11.53 -3.98
CA MET A 286 -9.18 10.50 -4.94
C MET A 286 -9.59 10.81 -6.39
N ASP A 287 -10.42 11.83 -6.65
CA ASP A 287 -10.87 12.14 -8.02
C ASP A 287 -9.70 12.44 -8.96
N PRO A 288 -8.72 13.30 -8.61
CA PRO A 288 -7.54 13.50 -9.45
C PRO A 288 -6.69 12.24 -9.61
N LEU A 289 -6.61 11.38 -8.59
CA LEU A 289 -5.91 10.11 -8.66
C LEU A 289 -6.55 9.17 -9.69
N PHE A 290 -7.87 9.03 -9.69
CA PHE A 290 -8.56 8.21 -10.68
C PHE A 290 -8.41 8.78 -12.10
N GLN A 291 -8.41 10.10 -12.26
CA GLN A 291 -8.12 10.72 -13.55
C GLN A 291 -6.69 10.39 -14.01
N TRP A 292 -5.70 10.50 -13.12
CA TRP A 292 -4.34 10.08 -13.43
C TRP A 292 -4.23 8.61 -13.84
N LEU A 293 -4.97 7.70 -13.20
CA LEU A 293 -4.99 6.27 -13.59
C LEU A 293 -5.57 6.07 -15.00
N VAL A 294 -6.57 6.90 -15.41
CA VAL A 294 -7.11 6.90 -16.78
C VAL A 294 -6.06 7.41 -17.77
N ASP A 295 -5.45 8.56 -17.48
CA ASP A 295 -4.46 9.20 -18.35
C ASP A 295 -3.20 8.33 -18.55
N ALA A 296 -2.81 7.61 -17.49
CA ALA A 296 -1.75 6.61 -17.51
C ALA A 296 -2.16 5.28 -18.18
N LYS A 297 -3.41 5.14 -18.65
CA LYS A 297 -3.98 3.93 -19.27
C LYS A 297 -3.95 2.69 -18.37
N LEU A 298 -3.96 2.90 -17.08
CA LEU A 298 -4.05 1.85 -16.08
C LEU A 298 -5.50 1.38 -15.89
N ILE A 299 -6.47 2.26 -16.06
CA ILE A 299 -7.90 1.96 -16.08
C ILE A 299 -8.55 2.59 -17.31
N ALA A 300 -9.73 2.10 -17.71
CA ALA A 300 -10.49 2.73 -18.78
C ALA A 300 -11.19 4.01 -18.31
N ASP A 301 -11.36 4.97 -19.22
CA ASP A 301 -12.27 6.10 -19.04
C ASP A 301 -13.72 5.58 -18.93
N ARG A 302 -14.51 6.16 -18.03
CA ARG A 302 -15.88 5.70 -17.71
C ARG A 302 -16.93 6.69 -18.14
#